data_dd57f054fef8d277f9f7b75be25e3853
#
_entry.id   dd57f054fef8d277f9f7b75be25e3853
#
_cell.length_a   1.000
_cell.length_b   1.000
_cell.length_c   1.000
_cell.angle_alpha   90.00
_cell.angle_beta   90.00
_cell.angle_gamma   90.00
#
_symmetry.space_group_name_H-M   'P 1'
#
loop_
_entity.id
_entity.type
_entity.pdbx_description
1 polymer ?
#
loop_
_entity_poly.entity_id
_entity_poly.type
_entity_poly.pdbx_seq_one_letter_code
_entity_poly.pdbx_strand_id
1 'polypeptide(L)'
;MVCSQTVRRRDAGAVARPLFLISRIPDVEAVMTVRGMDRLKFSPWGVEGGAPGSLARVIMNPGRKDERDIGKIDVLHFKRGDVVRLITPAGGGFGPAAERDPHQVASDVKRGLVSVDWARTAYGVVVRDDYTIDDAETKAARSQMAARQGRFSVCETRRAFDAIWPTDVRAALAVGAFAYDASVRPILVRNTVSRFMESSKTATIEAISDALAEENRKLQL
;
A
#
# COMPACT_ATOMS: atom_id res chain seq x y z
N MET A 1 -18.33 12.26 11.53
CA MET A 1 -17.88 11.54 12.73
C MET A 1 -16.48 11.03 12.48
N VAL A 2 -15.49 11.69 13.06
CA VAL A 2 -14.06 11.35 12.89
C VAL A 2 -13.71 10.37 13.99
N CYS A 3 -13.44 9.10 13.65
CA CYS A 3 -12.92 8.14 14.61
C CYS A 3 -11.40 8.03 14.38
N SER A 4 -10.63 8.81 15.16
CA SER A 4 -9.17 8.71 15.18
C SER A 4 -8.76 7.81 16.33
N GLN A 5 -8.23 6.63 16.03
CA GLN A 5 -7.43 5.88 17.00
C GLN A 5 -6.08 5.56 16.39
N THR A 6 -5.09 6.36 16.74
CA THR A 6 -3.69 6.09 16.46
C THR A 6 -3.13 5.30 17.64
N VAL A 7 -2.84 4.03 17.44
CA VAL A 7 -2.09 3.24 18.42
C VAL A 7 -0.62 3.28 18.01
N ARG A 8 0.19 4.06 18.73
CA ARG A 8 1.66 3.97 18.69
C ARG A 8 2.10 2.89 19.64
N ARG A 9 2.56 1.75 19.14
CA ARG A 9 3.36 0.82 19.92
C ARG A 9 4.51 0.28 19.06
N ARG A 10 5.73 0.35 19.63
CA ARG A 10 6.93 -0.32 19.11
C ARG A 10 6.95 -1.75 19.67
N ASP A 11 5.98 -2.56 19.30
CA ASP A 11 5.96 -3.97 19.68
C ASP A 11 6.25 -4.81 18.45
N ALA A 12 7.01 -5.90 18.62
CA ALA A 12 7.32 -6.84 17.55
C ALA A 12 6.04 -7.25 16.81
N GLY A 13 6.05 -7.16 15.47
CA GLY A 13 4.93 -7.53 14.64
C GLY A 13 3.72 -6.59 14.64
N ALA A 14 3.72 -5.50 15.44
CA ALA A 14 2.60 -4.56 15.44
C ALA A 14 2.53 -3.77 14.14
N VAL A 15 1.39 -3.83 13.46
CA VAL A 15 1.09 -3.01 12.28
C VAL A 15 0.16 -1.87 12.69
N ALA A 16 0.53 -0.62 12.37
CA ALA A 16 -0.34 0.52 12.63
C ALA A 16 -1.62 0.40 11.77
N ARG A 17 -2.77 0.68 12.37
CA ARG A 17 -4.05 0.62 11.66
C ARG A 17 -4.21 1.80 10.70
N PRO A 18 -4.83 1.59 9.52
CA PRO A 18 -5.22 2.67 8.65
C PRO A 18 -6.30 3.54 9.30
N LEU A 19 -6.22 4.84 9.09
CA LEU A 19 -7.28 5.79 9.43
C LEU A 19 -8.30 5.82 8.30
N PHE A 20 -9.59 5.83 8.66
CA PHE A 20 -10.68 6.04 7.72
C PHE A 20 -11.23 7.46 7.90
N LEU A 21 -11.16 8.26 6.85
CA LEU A 21 -11.83 9.55 6.77
C LEU A 21 -12.95 9.46 5.73
N ILE A 22 -14.16 9.84 6.13
CA ILE A 22 -15.32 9.90 5.24
C ILE A 22 -15.79 11.34 5.16
N SER A 23 -15.80 11.89 3.96
CA SER A 23 -16.37 13.21 3.66
C SER A 23 -17.56 13.05 2.75
N ARG A 24 -18.69 13.67 3.12
CA ARG A 24 -19.89 13.77 2.30
C ARG A 24 -20.08 15.19 1.84
N ILE A 25 -20.40 15.36 0.56
CA ILE A 25 -20.69 16.67 -0.04
C ILE A 25 -22.21 16.94 0.10
N PRO A 26 -22.62 17.93 0.94
CA PRO A 26 -24.03 18.06 1.31
C PRO A 26 -24.89 18.68 0.21
N ASP A 27 -24.54 19.83 -0.36
CA ASP A 27 -25.51 20.63 -1.14
C ASP A 27 -25.04 21.28 -2.43
N VAL A 28 -23.76 21.27 -2.74
CA VAL A 28 -23.20 21.95 -3.93
C VAL A 28 -22.20 21.08 -4.65
N GLU A 29 -21.93 21.38 -5.90
CA GLU A 29 -20.76 20.85 -6.58
C GLU A 29 -19.50 21.41 -5.91
N ALA A 30 -18.52 20.54 -5.66
CA ALA A 30 -17.29 20.93 -5.03
C ALA A 30 -16.10 20.35 -5.79
N VAL A 31 -14.97 21.04 -5.67
CA VAL A 31 -13.68 20.56 -6.16
C VAL A 31 -12.78 20.30 -4.96
N MET A 32 -12.21 19.11 -4.88
CA MET A 32 -11.22 18.75 -3.89
C MET A 32 -9.87 18.49 -4.54
N THR A 33 -8.83 19.07 -3.98
CA THR A 33 -7.45 18.70 -4.30
C THR A 33 -6.92 17.78 -3.21
N VAL A 34 -6.35 16.64 -3.62
CA VAL A 34 -5.78 15.67 -2.68
C VAL A 34 -4.28 15.64 -2.89
N ARG A 35 -3.55 16.25 -1.95
CA ARG A 35 -2.09 16.28 -1.95
C ARG A 35 -1.52 15.46 -0.81
N GLY A 36 -0.30 14.94 -0.97
CA GLY A 36 0.38 14.16 0.07
C GLY A 36 -0.20 12.77 0.32
N MET A 37 -1.08 12.28 -0.55
CA MET A 37 -1.55 10.90 -0.54
C MET A 37 -0.52 10.00 -1.21
N ASP A 38 0.41 9.49 -0.41
CA ASP A 38 1.42 8.54 -0.83
C ASP A 38 1.00 7.11 -0.50
N ARG A 39 1.79 6.16 -0.93
CA ARG A 39 1.59 4.72 -0.65
C ARG A 39 0.34 4.10 -1.30
N LEU A 40 -0.13 4.66 -2.40
CA LEU A 40 -1.23 4.09 -3.20
C LEU A 40 -0.79 2.86 -4.02
N LYS A 41 0.49 2.77 -4.39
CA LYS A 41 1.06 1.64 -5.16
C LYS A 41 1.98 0.75 -4.33
N PHE A 42 2.78 1.33 -3.44
CA PHE A 42 3.75 0.62 -2.61
C PHE A 42 3.48 0.93 -1.14
N SER A 43 3.15 -0.08 -0.36
CA SER A 43 2.93 0.08 1.07
C SER A 43 4.25 0.33 1.81
N PRO A 44 4.22 0.87 3.03
CA PRO A 44 5.38 0.92 3.90
C PRO A 44 5.98 -0.48 4.07
N TRP A 45 7.29 -0.57 4.02
CA TRP A 45 8.01 -1.83 4.22
C TRP A 45 8.02 -2.27 5.68
N GLY A 46 8.12 -3.58 5.92
CA GLY A 46 8.42 -4.13 7.22
C GLY A 46 9.95 -4.15 7.47
N VAL A 47 10.34 -4.18 8.72
CA VAL A 47 11.74 -4.11 9.17
C VAL A 47 12.03 -5.29 10.09
N GLU A 48 13.25 -5.85 10.02
CA GLU A 48 13.74 -6.94 10.86
C GLU A 48 12.75 -8.12 10.99
N GLY A 49 12.26 -8.61 9.84
CA GLY A 49 11.28 -9.70 9.79
C GLY A 49 9.81 -9.29 9.92
N GLY A 50 9.53 -7.99 10.11
CA GLY A 50 8.17 -7.46 10.14
C GLY A 50 7.47 -7.52 8.77
N ALA A 51 6.14 -7.55 8.78
CA ALA A 51 5.34 -7.52 7.57
C ALA A 51 5.27 -6.12 6.94
N PRO A 52 5.16 -5.99 5.61
CA PRO A 52 4.82 -4.72 5.00
C PRO A 52 3.43 -4.27 5.45
N GLY A 53 3.22 -2.95 5.52
CA GLY A 53 1.93 -2.35 5.85
C GLY A 53 0.91 -2.46 4.72
N SER A 54 -0.26 -1.82 4.89
CA SER A 54 -1.29 -1.76 3.85
C SER A 54 -1.09 -0.55 2.92
N LEU A 55 -1.72 -0.63 1.75
CA LEU A 55 -1.80 0.50 0.82
C LEU A 55 -2.79 1.56 1.31
N ALA A 56 -2.53 2.81 0.93
CA ALA A 56 -3.55 3.85 0.94
C ALA A 56 -4.58 3.60 -0.16
N ARG A 57 -5.83 4.04 0.06
CA ARG A 57 -6.88 3.98 -0.97
C ARG A 57 -7.76 5.22 -0.91
N VAL A 58 -8.26 5.63 -2.05
CA VAL A 58 -9.26 6.70 -2.18
C VAL A 58 -10.48 6.13 -2.89
N ILE A 59 -11.55 5.92 -2.15
CA ILE A 59 -12.75 5.26 -2.66
C ILE A 59 -13.87 6.28 -2.78
N MET A 60 -14.39 6.43 -4.00
CA MET A 60 -15.59 7.22 -4.28
C MET A 60 -16.83 6.37 -4.14
N ASN A 61 -17.86 6.94 -3.49
CA ASN A 61 -19.18 6.35 -3.29
C ASN A 61 -19.15 4.93 -2.71
N PRO A 62 -18.45 4.70 -1.57
CA PRO A 62 -18.29 3.38 -0.99
C PRO A 62 -19.63 2.71 -0.67
N GLY A 63 -19.81 1.44 -1.09
CA GLY A 63 -21.02 0.65 -0.91
C GLY A 63 -22.13 0.97 -1.89
N ARG A 64 -21.89 1.79 -2.92
CA ARG A 64 -22.87 2.11 -3.98
C ARG A 64 -22.53 1.41 -5.29
N LYS A 65 -23.46 1.40 -6.24
CA LYS A 65 -23.25 0.82 -7.58
C LYS A 65 -22.14 1.51 -8.38
N ASP A 66 -21.87 2.78 -8.09
CA ASP A 66 -20.83 3.61 -8.68
C ASP A 66 -19.56 3.71 -7.80
N GLU A 67 -19.39 2.77 -6.86
CA GLU A 67 -18.15 2.67 -6.10
C GLU A 67 -16.96 2.49 -7.03
N ARG A 68 -15.91 3.31 -6.82
CA ARG A 68 -14.66 3.19 -7.55
C ARG A 68 -13.46 3.60 -6.69
N ASP A 69 -12.37 2.87 -6.82
CA ASP A 69 -11.06 3.31 -6.32
C ASP A 69 -10.48 4.29 -7.33
N ILE A 70 -10.33 5.53 -6.93
CA ILE A 70 -9.89 6.60 -7.81
C ILE A 70 -8.37 6.82 -7.80
N GLY A 71 -7.66 6.09 -6.94
CA GLY A 71 -6.20 6.14 -6.89
C GLY A 71 -5.65 7.53 -6.57
N LYS A 72 -4.54 7.91 -7.23
CA LYS A 72 -3.93 9.22 -7.07
C LYS A 72 -4.58 10.22 -8.04
N ILE A 73 -5.26 11.20 -7.49
CA ILE A 73 -5.93 12.25 -8.23
C ILE A 73 -5.47 13.60 -7.68
N ASP A 74 -5.11 14.52 -8.58
CA ASP A 74 -4.73 15.89 -8.22
C ASP A 74 -5.96 16.76 -7.98
N VAL A 75 -7.00 16.59 -8.82
CA VAL A 75 -8.27 17.32 -8.73
C VAL A 75 -9.43 16.37 -8.88
N LEU A 76 -10.37 16.42 -7.95
CA LEU A 76 -11.58 15.60 -7.95
C LEU A 76 -12.81 16.51 -7.92
N HIS A 77 -13.67 16.35 -8.90
CA HIS A 77 -14.96 17.01 -8.98
C HIS A 77 -16.04 16.15 -8.32
N PHE A 78 -16.80 16.75 -7.44
CA PHE A 78 -17.89 16.11 -6.71
C PHE A 78 -19.23 16.66 -7.13
N LYS A 79 -20.23 15.80 -7.12
CA LYS A 79 -21.63 16.15 -7.23
C LYS A 79 -22.27 16.07 -5.83
N ARG A 80 -23.42 16.73 -5.69
CA ARG A 80 -24.25 16.63 -4.50
C ARG A 80 -24.49 15.16 -4.11
N GLY A 81 -24.25 14.83 -2.86
CA GLY A 81 -24.47 13.49 -2.31
C GLY A 81 -23.33 12.49 -2.53
N ASP A 82 -22.26 12.86 -3.26
CA ASP A 82 -21.07 12.04 -3.36
C ASP A 82 -20.40 11.86 -1.99
N VAL A 83 -19.77 10.72 -1.83
CA VAL A 83 -19.03 10.35 -0.61
C VAL A 83 -17.63 9.92 -1.01
N VAL A 84 -16.62 10.44 -0.31
CA VAL A 84 -15.24 9.99 -0.44
C VAL A 84 -14.78 9.35 0.86
N ARG A 85 -14.21 8.15 0.73
CA ARG A 85 -13.52 7.45 1.80
C ARG A 85 -12.02 7.46 1.54
N LEU A 86 -11.28 8.14 2.41
CA LEU A 86 -9.82 8.10 2.43
C LEU A 86 -9.38 7.03 3.42
N ILE A 87 -8.57 6.09 2.96
CA ILE A 87 -7.96 5.05 3.78
C ILE A 87 -6.46 5.34 3.78
N THR A 88 -5.91 5.70 4.94
CA THR A 88 -4.46 5.93 5.05
C THR A 88 -3.71 4.59 5.04
N PRO A 89 -2.44 4.58 4.62
CA PRO A 89 -1.65 3.36 4.69
C PRO A 89 -1.40 2.95 6.14
N ALA A 90 -1.38 1.66 6.42
CA ALA A 90 -0.86 1.15 7.67
C ALA A 90 0.67 1.14 7.64
N GLY A 91 1.31 1.39 8.78
CA GLY A 91 2.77 1.25 8.93
C GLY A 91 3.22 -0.19 8.75
N GLY A 92 4.45 -0.40 8.32
CA GLY A 92 5.08 -1.72 8.33
C GLY A 92 5.39 -2.19 9.76
N GLY A 93 5.43 -3.50 9.96
CA GLY A 93 5.78 -4.12 11.22
C GLY A 93 7.30 -4.09 11.47
N PHE A 94 7.67 -4.19 12.74
CA PHE A 94 9.04 -4.40 13.18
C PHE A 94 9.15 -5.75 13.88
N GLY A 95 10.12 -6.56 13.51
CA GLY A 95 10.34 -7.90 14.06
C GLY A 95 9.32 -8.95 13.61
N PRO A 96 9.60 -10.24 13.85
CA PRO A 96 8.74 -11.34 13.45
C PRO A 96 7.39 -11.30 14.19
N ALA A 97 6.30 -11.40 13.45
CA ALA A 97 4.96 -11.37 14.04
C ALA A 97 4.69 -12.53 15.01
N ALA A 98 5.34 -13.68 14.79
CA ALA A 98 5.25 -14.85 15.69
C ALA A 98 5.90 -14.63 17.07
N GLU A 99 6.78 -13.62 17.21
CA GLU A 99 7.42 -13.29 18.50
C GLU A 99 6.58 -12.33 19.36
N ARG A 100 5.50 -11.77 18.78
CA ARG A 100 4.64 -10.87 19.55
C ARG A 100 3.95 -11.63 20.69
N ASP A 101 3.91 -11.02 21.88
CA ASP A 101 3.22 -11.59 23.04
C ASP A 101 1.75 -11.94 22.72
N PRO A 102 1.35 -13.23 22.88
CA PRO A 102 -0.02 -13.65 22.62
C PRO A 102 -1.07 -12.90 23.43
N HIS A 103 -0.76 -12.53 24.68
CA HIS A 103 -1.67 -11.78 25.54
C HIS A 103 -1.93 -10.36 25.02
N GLN A 104 -0.91 -9.73 24.43
CA GLN A 104 -1.10 -8.43 23.76
C GLN A 104 -1.98 -8.55 22.51
N VAL A 105 -1.80 -9.63 21.73
CA VAL A 105 -2.65 -9.88 20.56
C VAL A 105 -4.10 -10.12 21.00
N ALA A 106 -4.34 -10.95 22.02
CA ALA A 106 -5.68 -11.18 22.56
C ALA A 106 -6.32 -9.89 23.11
N SER A 107 -5.54 -9.04 23.80
CA SER A 107 -5.99 -7.73 24.24
C SER A 107 -6.39 -6.82 23.08
N ASP A 108 -5.65 -6.86 21.97
CA ASP A 108 -5.99 -6.11 20.76
C ASP A 108 -7.26 -6.63 20.07
N VAL A 109 -7.47 -7.96 20.10
CA VAL A 109 -8.74 -8.57 19.63
C VAL A 109 -9.91 -8.08 20.50
N LYS A 110 -9.80 -8.16 21.83
CA LYS A 110 -10.83 -7.67 22.76
C LYS A 110 -11.17 -6.21 22.57
N ARG A 111 -10.19 -5.38 22.20
CA ARG A 111 -10.40 -3.95 21.89
C ARG A 111 -10.92 -3.70 20.48
N GLY A 112 -11.16 -4.75 19.70
CA GLY A 112 -11.56 -4.61 18.28
C GLY A 112 -10.47 -4.01 17.39
N LEU A 113 -9.22 -4.03 17.81
CA LEU A 113 -8.07 -3.54 17.03
C LEU A 113 -7.57 -4.56 16.03
N VAL A 114 -7.74 -5.84 16.32
CA VAL A 114 -7.36 -6.98 15.49
C VAL A 114 -8.59 -7.90 15.41
N SER A 115 -8.91 -8.45 14.25
CA SER A 115 -9.93 -9.50 14.15
C SER A 115 -9.37 -10.84 14.64
N VAL A 116 -10.25 -11.75 15.06
CA VAL A 116 -9.84 -13.12 15.45
C VAL A 116 -9.08 -13.81 14.33
N ASP A 117 -9.59 -13.72 13.09
CA ASP A 117 -8.92 -14.29 11.92
C ASP A 117 -7.54 -13.68 11.67
N TRP A 118 -7.41 -12.37 11.87
CA TRP A 118 -6.12 -11.71 11.69
C TRP A 118 -5.14 -12.06 12.81
N ALA A 119 -5.62 -12.26 14.05
CA ALA A 119 -4.80 -12.77 15.14
C ALA A 119 -4.20 -14.14 14.78
N ARG A 120 -5.02 -15.03 14.22
CA ARG A 120 -4.58 -16.38 13.79
C ARG A 120 -3.62 -16.32 12.59
N THR A 121 -3.99 -15.61 11.53
CA THR A 121 -3.24 -15.63 10.25
C THR A 121 -1.97 -14.78 10.28
N ALA A 122 -1.99 -13.64 10.94
CA ALA A 122 -0.85 -12.72 10.96
C ALA A 122 0.10 -12.93 12.15
N TYR A 123 -0.42 -13.34 13.31
CA TYR A 123 0.36 -13.50 14.53
C TYR A 123 0.47 -14.95 15.02
N GLY A 124 -0.26 -15.87 14.39
CA GLY A 124 -0.34 -17.26 14.84
C GLY A 124 -0.95 -17.40 16.23
N VAL A 125 -1.82 -16.47 16.64
CA VAL A 125 -2.46 -16.51 17.97
C VAL A 125 -3.92 -16.89 17.81
N VAL A 126 -4.29 -17.99 18.46
CA VAL A 126 -5.67 -18.48 18.46
C VAL A 126 -6.39 -17.95 19.69
N VAL A 127 -7.35 -17.07 19.44
CA VAL A 127 -8.15 -16.41 20.47
C VAL A 127 -9.57 -16.99 20.45
N ARG A 128 -10.05 -17.45 21.61
CA ARG A 128 -11.41 -17.98 21.78
C ARG A 128 -12.43 -16.86 21.91
N ASP A 129 -13.71 -17.21 21.90
CA ASP A 129 -14.81 -16.25 21.98
C ASP A 129 -14.84 -15.45 23.28
N ASP A 130 -14.31 -16.01 24.36
CA ASP A 130 -14.15 -15.36 25.67
C ASP A 130 -12.87 -14.50 25.76
N TYR A 131 -12.15 -14.34 24.65
CA TYR A 131 -10.85 -13.65 24.53
C TYR A 131 -9.69 -14.34 25.26
N THR A 132 -9.85 -15.57 25.70
CA THR A 132 -8.72 -16.39 26.20
C THR A 132 -7.90 -16.94 25.03
N ILE A 133 -6.67 -17.34 25.30
CA ILE A 133 -5.76 -17.88 24.29
C ILE A 133 -5.84 -19.41 24.33
N ASP A 134 -5.88 -20.03 23.15
CA ASP A 134 -5.60 -21.46 23.02
C ASP A 134 -4.10 -21.64 22.82
N ASP A 135 -3.40 -22.04 23.90
CA ASP A 135 -1.95 -22.17 23.89
C ASP A 135 -1.46 -23.29 22.95
N ALA A 136 -2.19 -24.40 22.90
CA ALA A 136 -1.82 -25.55 22.07
C ALA A 136 -1.94 -25.21 20.58
N GLU A 137 -3.08 -24.67 20.17
CA GLU A 137 -3.30 -24.25 18.79
C GLU A 137 -2.40 -23.06 18.41
N THR A 138 -2.14 -22.11 19.32
CA THR A 138 -1.22 -20.99 19.10
C THR A 138 0.20 -21.50 18.83
N LYS A 139 0.69 -22.46 19.62
CA LYS A 139 2.00 -23.08 19.41
C LYS A 139 2.06 -23.79 18.03
N ALA A 140 1.03 -24.55 17.68
CA ALA A 140 0.94 -25.23 16.39
C ALA A 140 0.89 -24.24 15.22
N ALA A 141 0.09 -23.18 15.31
CA ALA A 141 -0.01 -22.16 14.29
C ALA A 141 1.33 -21.42 14.07
N ARG A 142 2.02 -21.05 15.16
CA ARG A 142 3.32 -20.38 15.10
C ARG A 142 4.43 -21.23 14.50
N SER A 143 4.43 -22.53 14.78
CA SER A 143 5.42 -23.46 14.20
C SER A 143 5.32 -23.57 12.68
N GLN A 144 4.17 -23.25 12.11
CA GLN A 144 3.93 -23.24 10.65
C GLN A 144 4.20 -21.90 9.99
N MET A 145 4.44 -20.84 10.76
CA MET A 145 4.70 -19.52 10.20
C MET A 145 6.09 -19.45 9.58
N ALA A 146 6.14 -19.10 8.29
CA ALA A 146 7.41 -18.87 7.63
C ALA A 146 8.10 -17.60 8.17
N ALA A 147 9.37 -17.75 8.55
CA ALA A 147 10.20 -16.61 8.93
C ALA A 147 10.46 -15.74 7.68
N ARG A 148 10.19 -14.43 7.79
CA ARG A 148 10.61 -13.47 6.77
C ARG A 148 12.09 -13.20 6.88
N GLN A 149 12.80 -13.40 5.77
CA GLN A 149 14.23 -13.17 5.72
C GLN A 149 14.55 -11.74 5.26
N GLY A 150 15.68 -11.22 5.74
CA GLY A 150 16.22 -9.93 5.36
C GLY A 150 15.72 -8.77 6.23
N ARG A 151 16.49 -7.69 6.17
CA ARG A 151 16.25 -6.48 6.98
C ARG A 151 14.95 -5.76 6.60
N PHE A 152 14.57 -5.81 5.32
CA PHE A 152 13.38 -5.15 4.82
C PHE A 152 12.48 -6.13 4.09
N SER A 153 11.20 -6.11 4.38
CA SER A 153 10.17 -6.81 3.63
C SER A 153 9.27 -5.83 2.88
N VAL A 154 9.13 -6.04 1.58
CA VAL A 154 8.34 -5.18 0.71
C VAL A 154 7.04 -5.88 0.29
N CYS A 155 6.01 -5.09 -0.07
CA CYS A 155 4.73 -5.60 -0.55
C CYS A 155 4.86 -6.29 -1.91
N GLU A 156 3.86 -7.08 -2.27
CA GLU A 156 3.83 -7.83 -3.52
C GLU A 156 3.89 -6.92 -4.74
N THR A 157 3.16 -5.81 -4.74
CA THR A 157 3.19 -4.82 -5.84
C THR A 157 4.57 -4.22 -6.04
N ARG A 158 5.36 -4.07 -4.96
CA ARG A 158 6.74 -3.61 -5.07
C ARG A 158 7.65 -4.71 -5.64
N ARG A 159 7.46 -5.97 -5.22
CA ARG A 159 8.22 -7.10 -5.80
C ARG A 159 7.93 -7.28 -7.28
N ALA A 160 6.67 -7.20 -7.68
CA ALA A 160 6.27 -7.25 -9.09
C ALA A 160 6.88 -6.10 -9.90
N PHE A 161 6.90 -4.89 -9.34
CA PHE A 161 7.56 -3.75 -9.97
C PHE A 161 9.08 -3.98 -10.11
N ASP A 162 9.75 -4.43 -9.05
CA ASP A 162 11.21 -4.64 -9.08
C ASP A 162 11.61 -5.77 -10.05
N ALA A 163 10.73 -6.75 -10.29
CA ALA A 163 10.94 -7.81 -11.28
C ALA A 163 10.88 -7.29 -12.73
N ILE A 164 10.01 -6.30 -13.00
CA ILE A 164 9.91 -5.66 -14.31
C ILE A 164 11.00 -4.60 -14.50
N TRP A 165 11.33 -3.88 -13.41
CA TRP A 165 12.22 -2.74 -13.37
C TRP A 165 13.44 -2.99 -12.47
N PRO A 166 14.46 -3.73 -12.92
CA PRO A 166 15.75 -3.89 -12.21
C PRO A 166 16.40 -2.54 -11.88
N THR A 167 17.27 -2.51 -10.89
CA THR A 167 17.82 -1.24 -10.36
C THR A 167 18.68 -0.49 -11.40
N ASP A 168 19.48 -1.21 -12.17
CA ASP A 168 20.31 -0.69 -13.25
C ASP A 168 19.45 -0.10 -14.38
N VAL A 169 18.36 -0.76 -14.72
CA VAL A 169 17.38 -0.30 -15.71
C VAL A 169 16.68 0.98 -15.25
N ARG A 170 16.32 1.08 -13.97
CA ARG A 170 15.76 2.33 -13.40
C ARG A 170 16.75 3.48 -13.43
N ALA A 171 18.02 3.19 -13.16
CA ALA A 171 19.07 4.19 -13.26
C ALA A 171 19.25 4.66 -14.72
N ALA A 172 19.25 3.73 -15.69
CA ALA A 172 19.32 4.04 -17.11
C ALA A 172 18.12 4.87 -17.58
N LEU A 173 16.90 4.56 -17.12
CA LEU A 173 15.70 5.37 -17.41
C LEU A 173 15.86 6.81 -16.89
N ALA A 174 16.33 6.96 -15.65
CA ALA A 174 16.54 8.27 -15.06
C ALA A 174 17.57 9.09 -15.86
N VAL A 175 18.72 8.48 -16.18
CA VAL A 175 19.77 9.15 -16.98
C VAL A 175 19.29 9.44 -18.40
N GLY A 176 18.66 8.47 -19.07
CA GLY A 176 18.16 8.62 -20.44
C GLY A 176 17.11 9.72 -20.57
N ALA A 177 16.28 9.92 -19.56
CA ALA A 177 15.29 10.99 -19.54
C ALA A 177 15.92 12.39 -19.55
N PHE A 178 17.15 12.57 -19.05
CA PHE A 178 17.84 13.87 -19.08
C PHE A 178 18.24 14.33 -20.49
N ALA A 179 18.22 13.46 -21.48
CA ALA A 179 18.42 13.84 -22.89
C ALA A 179 17.25 14.67 -23.48
N TYR A 180 16.11 14.72 -22.78
CA TYR A 180 14.90 15.41 -23.23
C TYR A 180 14.64 16.68 -22.42
N ASP A 181 13.79 17.58 -22.96
CA ASP A 181 13.42 18.81 -22.28
C ASP A 181 12.78 18.56 -20.91
N ALA A 182 13.07 19.43 -19.93
CA ALA A 182 12.62 19.28 -18.54
C ALA A 182 11.08 19.26 -18.42
N SER A 183 10.36 19.94 -19.30
CA SER A 183 8.91 20.04 -19.28
C SER A 183 8.23 18.73 -19.64
N VAL A 184 8.84 17.91 -20.52
CA VAL A 184 8.27 16.62 -20.97
C VAL A 184 8.75 15.41 -20.22
N ARG A 185 9.89 15.50 -19.49
CA ARG A 185 10.49 14.36 -18.75
C ARG A 185 9.50 13.60 -17.85
N PRO A 186 8.69 14.26 -17.02
CA PRO A 186 7.76 13.54 -16.13
C PRO A 186 6.73 12.71 -16.91
N ILE A 187 6.31 13.21 -18.07
CA ILE A 187 5.34 12.52 -18.93
C ILE A 187 6.03 11.34 -19.61
N LEU A 188 7.23 11.53 -20.18
CA LEU A 188 8.01 10.47 -20.82
C LEU A 188 8.28 9.32 -19.87
N VAL A 189 8.80 9.61 -18.66
CA VAL A 189 9.09 8.60 -17.65
C VAL A 189 7.82 7.86 -17.24
N ARG A 190 6.73 8.59 -16.97
CA ARG A 190 5.46 7.98 -16.60
C ARG A 190 4.93 7.04 -17.67
N ASN A 191 4.88 7.49 -18.93
CA ASN A 191 4.35 6.71 -20.03
C ASN A 191 5.21 5.48 -20.31
N THR A 192 6.54 5.63 -20.30
CA THR A 192 7.48 4.51 -20.44
C THR A 192 7.27 3.47 -19.33
N VAL A 193 7.18 3.90 -18.07
CA VAL A 193 6.93 2.98 -16.94
C VAL A 193 5.58 2.27 -17.12
N SER A 194 4.51 2.99 -17.44
CA SER A 194 3.18 2.40 -17.64
C SER A 194 3.19 1.33 -18.73
N ARG A 195 3.80 1.60 -19.86
CA ARG A 195 3.91 0.69 -21.00
C ARG A 195 4.51 -0.66 -20.63
N PHE A 196 5.63 -0.66 -19.87
CA PHE A 196 6.26 -1.91 -19.43
C PHE A 196 5.44 -2.62 -18.36
N MET A 197 4.81 -1.89 -17.44
CA MET A 197 3.93 -2.47 -16.44
C MET A 197 2.70 -3.15 -17.04
N GLU A 198 2.11 -2.57 -18.08
CA GLU A 198 0.97 -3.14 -18.82
C GLU A 198 1.37 -4.39 -19.61
N SER A 199 2.53 -4.39 -20.22
CA SER A 199 3.04 -5.53 -20.98
C SER A 199 3.55 -6.66 -20.10
N SER A 200 3.80 -6.41 -18.82
CA SER A 200 4.44 -7.33 -17.85
C SER A 200 5.79 -7.89 -18.33
N LYS A 201 6.45 -7.23 -19.29
CA LYS A 201 7.76 -7.59 -19.78
C LYS A 201 8.85 -6.92 -18.93
N THR A 202 9.91 -7.65 -18.63
CA THR A 202 11.09 -7.08 -17.99
C THR A 202 11.70 -6.02 -18.89
N ALA A 203 11.91 -4.82 -18.35
CA ALA A 203 12.54 -3.73 -19.05
C ALA A 203 14.05 -3.99 -19.20
N THR A 204 14.61 -3.63 -20.34
CA THR A 204 16.07 -3.65 -20.60
C THR A 204 16.55 -2.24 -20.92
N ILE A 205 17.87 -2.01 -20.80
CA ILE A 205 18.45 -0.67 -21.05
C ILE A 205 18.20 -0.24 -22.49
N GLU A 206 18.36 -1.15 -23.45
CA GLU A 206 18.14 -0.89 -24.87
C GLU A 206 16.66 -0.52 -25.14
N ALA A 207 15.75 -1.34 -24.62
CA ALA A 207 14.31 -1.13 -24.80
C ALA A 207 13.79 0.20 -24.19
N ILE A 208 14.46 0.71 -23.16
CA ILE A 208 14.12 2.00 -22.55
C ILE A 208 14.46 3.17 -23.49
N SER A 209 15.64 3.14 -24.11
CA SER A 209 16.04 4.20 -25.04
C SER A 209 15.05 4.33 -26.20
N ASP A 210 14.65 3.19 -26.76
CA ASP A 210 13.65 3.16 -27.84
C ASP A 210 12.29 3.65 -27.36
N ALA A 211 11.86 3.24 -26.17
CA ALA A 211 10.58 3.64 -25.59
C ALA A 211 10.53 5.15 -25.29
N LEU A 212 11.60 5.72 -24.72
CA LEU A 212 11.69 7.16 -24.48
C LEU A 212 11.63 7.96 -25.79
N ALA A 213 12.35 7.53 -26.82
CA ALA A 213 12.32 8.17 -28.12
C ALA A 213 10.95 8.08 -28.78
N GLU A 214 10.26 6.95 -28.69
CA GLU A 214 8.92 6.76 -29.20
C GLU A 214 7.89 7.64 -28.46
N GLU A 215 7.92 7.66 -27.14
CA GLU A 215 7.02 8.50 -26.34
C GLU A 215 7.26 10.00 -26.61
N ASN A 216 8.53 10.42 -26.78
CA ASN A 216 8.83 11.79 -27.14
C ASN A 216 8.26 12.19 -28.51
N ARG A 217 8.34 11.29 -29.50
CA ARG A 217 7.73 11.54 -30.83
C ARG A 217 6.21 11.72 -30.75
N LYS A 218 5.52 10.96 -29.87
CA LYS A 218 4.07 11.10 -29.65
C LYS A 218 3.68 12.45 -29.05
N LEU A 219 4.57 13.10 -28.31
CA LEU A 219 4.33 14.40 -27.68
C LEU A 219 4.64 15.58 -28.62
N GLN A 220 5.33 15.34 -29.72
CA GLN A 220 5.68 16.38 -30.73
C GLN A 220 4.66 16.49 -31.86
N LEU A 221 3.64 15.60 -31.89
CA LEU A 221 2.51 15.62 -32.84
C LEU A 221 1.32 16.39 -32.27
#